data_da61e0e8497a9ae52c3e516bee0ee085
#
_entry.id   da61e0e8497a9ae52c3e516bee0ee085
#
_cell.length_a   1.000
_cell.length_b   1.000
_cell.length_c   1.000
_cell.angle_alpha   90.00
_cell.angle_beta   90.00
_cell.angle_gamma   90.00
#
_symmetry.space_group_name_H-M   'P 1'
#
loop_
_entity.id
_entity.type
_entity.pdbx_description
1 polymer ?
#
loop_
_entity_poly.entity_id
_entity_poly.type
_entity_poly.pdbx_seq_one_letter_code
_entity_poly.pdbx_strand_id
1 'polypeptide(L)'
;MVAYYHDNTLLHESEILQIMENQLLHTPDGVRDIYNGECKKKLYLQDKLHRTLLKYGYHDIMTPTFEFFNIFGSDVGTTPSKDLYKFFDKEGNTLVLRPDFTPSIARSAAKYYIEDDMPVKLCYLGNTFINSSDYQGRLKESTQCGAELIGDGSISADAEILSMTVESMLESGLKNFQISVGHSQFFYGLTKAAGLSGEQEENLRELIANKNFFGVEEFVDSLSMNDKLRKLFGLLDNFDLQDEQLMEALKLAKGYDEILSSIDTLLKLREYLKAYGIEKYISYELGLISDYTYYTGIIFQGYTYGTGEPIVKGGRYDKLLSHFGKDAAAIGFAIVVDQLMAALSRQDIDVPVIENYSLIVFDEAAYHAAIKRSMELRRDGVNTQMVLKDKNKTKEDYASYAVDNRINRVEFIEE
;
A
#
# COMPACT_ATOMS: atom_id res chain seq x y z
N MET A 1 -24.26 34.13 -20.97
CA MET A 1 -24.30 34.33 -19.51
C MET A 1 -24.85 33.05 -18.90
N VAL A 2 -24.01 32.22 -18.30
CA VAL A 2 -24.42 30.97 -17.64
C VAL A 2 -24.66 31.33 -16.16
N ALA A 3 -25.91 31.23 -15.70
CA ALA A 3 -26.25 31.46 -14.30
C ALA A 3 -25.93 30.20 -13.49
N TYR A 4 -25.09 30.33 -12.49
CA TYR A 4 -24.78 29.26 -11.51
C TYR A 4 -25.71 29.44 -10.29
N TYR A 5 -26.30 28.32 -9.83
CA TYR A 5 -27.15 28.26 -8.64
C TYR A 5 -26.42 27.48 -7.54
N HIS A 6 -26.34 28.07 -6.35
CA HIS A 6 -26.02 27.37 -5.12
C HIS A 6 -27.23 27.51 -4.19
N ASP A 7 -27.84 26.42 -3.77
CA ASP A 7 -29.00 26.36 -2.89
C ASP A 7 -30.18 27.28 -3.32
N ASN A 8 -30.52 27.28 -4.62
CA ASN A 8 -31.61 28.09 -5.20
C ASN A 8 -31.46 29.61 -5.09
N THR A 9 -30.29 30.14 -4.76
CA THR A 9 -30.00 31.58 -4.74
C THR A 9 -29.11 31.97 -5.93
N LEU A 10 -29.45 33.04 -6.65
CA LEU A 10 -28.58 33.64 -7.68
C LEU A 10 -27.35 34.28 -7.01
N LEU A 11 -26.18 33.77 -7.31
CA LEU A 11 -24.91 34.35 -6.82
C LEU A 11 -24.54 35.61 -7.63
N HIS A 12 -24.05 36.64 -6.95
CA HIS A 12 -23.49 37.83 -7.60
C HIS A 12 -22.14 37.49 -8.27
N GLU A 13 -21.79 38.19 -9.36
CA GLU A 13 -20.51 37.99 -10.08
C GLU A 13 -19.27 38.02 -9.17
N SER A 14 -19.29 38.87 -8.13
CA SER A 14 -18.22 38.94 -7.14
C SER A 14 -18.11 37.67 -6.26
N GLU A 15 -19.24 37.04 -5.92
CA GLU A 15 -19.27 35.78 -5.15
C GLU A 15 -18.82 34.60 -6.02
N ILE A 16 -19.22 34.62 -7.31
CA ILE A 16 -18.76 33.61 -8.28
C ILE A 16 -17.25 33.70 -8.48
N LEU A 17 -16.69 34.93 -8.62
CA LEU A 17 -15.27 35.14 -8.73
C LEU A 17 -14.51 34.71 -7.46
N GLN A 18 -15.05 34.97 -6.29
CA GLN A 18 -14.44 34.59 -5.01
C GLN A 18 -14.49 33.06 -4.80
N ILE A 19 -15.56 32.40 -5.25
CA ILE A 19 -15.68 30.92 -5.26
C ILE A 19 -14.68 30.33 -6.26
N MET A 20 -14.53 30.91 -7.45
CA MET A 20 -13.58 30.46 -8.47
C MET A 20 -12.12 30.69 -8.03
N GLU A 21 -11.80 31.83 -7.41
CA GLU A 21 -10.48 32.09 -6.84
C GLU A 21 -10.15 31.10 -5.71
N ASN A 22 -11.11 30.78 -4.85
CA ASN A 22 -10.93 29.75 -3.83
C ASN A 22 -10.72 28.35 -4.44
N GLN A 23 -11.45 27.99 -5.53
CA GLN A 23 -11.26 26.69 -6.19
C GLN A 23 -9.85 26.50 -6.77
N LEU A 24 -9.21 27.59 -7.26
CA LEU A 24 -7.84 27.51 -7.79
C LEU A 24 -6.78 27.18 -6.71
N LEU A 25 -7.09 27.38 -5.45
CA LEU A 25 -6.19 27.10 -4.33
C LEU A 25 -6.46 25.72 -3.67
N HIS A 26 -7.52 25.04 -4.07
CA HIS A 26 -7.90 23.74 -3.50
C HIS A 26 -7.53 22.57 -4.43
N THR A 27 -7.03 21.51 -3.83
CA THR A 27 -6.89 20.21 -4.52
C THR A 27 -8.24 19.49 -4.58
N PRO A 28 -8.48 18.59 -5.55
CA PRO A 28 -9.65 17.72 -5.54
C PRO A 28 -9.75 16.89 -4.25
N ASP A 29 -10.97 16.51 -3.87
CA ASP A 29 -11.20 15.68 -2.70
C ASP A 29 -10.42 14.35 -2.78
N GLY A 30 -9.76 13.99 -1.67
CA GLY A 30 -8.97 12.77 -1.55
C GLY A 30 -7.55 12.84 -2.12
N VAL A 31 -7.12 14.02 -2.60
CA VAL A 31 -5.72 14.31 -2.94
C VAL A 31 -5.25 15.56 -2.20
N ARG A 32 -3.96 15.68 -1.94
CA ARG A 32 -3.39 16.80 -1.20
C ARG A 32 -1.95 17.07 -1.55
N ASP A 33 -1.51 18.30 -1.35
CA ASP A 33 -0.10 18.64 -1.39
C ASP A 33 0.63 18.09 -0.15
N ILE A 34 1.81 17.54 -0.37
CA ILE A 34 2.73 17.10 0.70
C ILE A 34 4.01 17.91 0.53
N TYR A 35 4.36 18.72 1.53
CA TYR A 35 5.45 19.66 1.41
C TYR A 35 6.31 19.75 2.68
N ASN A 36 7.46 20.43 2.59
CA ASN A 36 8.40 20.65 3.68
C ASN A 36 8.78 19.39 4.48
N GLY A 37 8.63 19.43 5.79
CA GLY A 37 9.04 18.35 6.71
C GLY A 37 8.27 17.05 6.48
N GLU A 38 6.98 17.11 6.14
CA GLU A 38 6.20 15.91 5.83
C GLU A 38 6.69 15.25 4.54
N CYS A 39 6.96 16.03 3.51
CA CYS A 39 7.51 15.51 2.25
C CYS A 39 8.87 14.84 2.47
N LYS A 40 9.76 15.44 3.28
CA LYS A 40 11.05 14.85 3.62
C LYS A 40 10.89 13.51 4.36
N LYS A 41 9.99 13.42 5.34
CA LYS A 41 9.69 12.19 6.06
C LYS A 41 9.18 11.09 5.11
N LYS A 42 8.28 11.45 4.17
CA LYS A 42 7.77 10.53 3.17
C LYS A 42 8.89 9.99 2.26
N LEU A 43 9.73 10.88 1.72
CA LEU A 43 10.87 10.49 0.88
C LEU A 43 11.88 9.61 1.62
N TYR A 44 12.16 9.91 2.89
CA TYR A 44 13.03 9.08 3.73
C TYR A 44 12.46 7.67 3.91
N LEU A 45 11.16 7.54 4.21
CA LEU A 45 10.51 6.23 4.35
C LEU A 45 10.50 5.46 3.05
N GLN A 46 10.22 6.12 1.93
CA GLN A 46 10.27 5.51 0.60
C GLN A 46 11.66 4.94 0.29
N ASP A 47 12.73 5.72 0.52
CA ASP A 47 14.11 5.26 0.34
C ASP A 47 14.45 4.07 1.25
N LYS A 48 14.01 4.13 2.52
CA LYS A 48 14.26 3.09 3.51
C LYS A 48 13.58 1.77 3.13
N LEU A 49 12.30 1.81 2.77
CA LEU A 49 11.54 0.65 2.30
C LEU A 49 12.14 0.07 1.02
N HIS A 50 12.40 0.91 0.03
CA HIS A 50 12.98 0.51 -1.24
C HIS A 50 14.33 -0.21 -1.05
N ARG A 51 15.23 0.35 -0.23
CA ARG A 51 16.53 -0.30 0.08
C ARG A 51 16.36 -1.64 0.76
N THR A 52 15.32 -1.83 1.57
CA THR A 52 15.04 -3.13 2.19
C THR A 52 14.72 -4.17 1.12
N LEU A 53 13.89 -3.83 0.12
CA LEU A 53 13.57 -4.73 -0.99
C LEU A 53 14.81 -5.11 -1.81
N LEU A 54 15.70 -4.15 -2.08
CA LEU A 54 16.95 -4.39 -2.81
C LEU A 54 17.88 -5.37 -2.07
N LYS A 55 17.90 -5.37 -0.72
CA LYS A 55 18.69 -6.32 0.07
C LYS A 55 18.29 -7.80 -0.18
N TYR A 56 17.04 -8.06 -0.55
CA TYR A 56 16.55 -9.40 -0.90
C TYR A 56 16.80 -9.78 -2.37
N GLY A 57 17.55 -8.93 -3.11
CA GLY A 57 17.90 -9.18 -4.50
C GLY A 57 16.79 -8.86 -5.51
N TYR A 58 15.83 -8.01 -5.13
CA TYR A 58 14.79 -7.52 -6.03
C TYR A 58 15.34 -6.40 -6.93
N HIS A 59 14.88 -6.37 -8.16
CA HIS A 59 15.25 -5.37 -9.16
C HIS A 59 14.11 -4.39 -9.40
N ASP A 60 14.46 -3.14 -9.64
CA ASP A 60 13.49 -2.09 -9.89
C ASP A 60 12.72 -2.30 -11.18
N ILE A 61 11.39 -2.09 -11.10
CA ILE A 61 10.53 -1.94 -12.26
C ILE A 61 9.69 -0.66 -12.16
N MET A 62 9.58 0.05 -13.26
CA MET A 62 8.66 1.18 -13.41
C MET A 62 7.65 0.85 -14.51
N THR A 63 6.39 0.67 -14.10
CA THR A 63 5.27 0.51 -15.04
C THR A 63 4.61 1.87 -15.32
N PRO A 64 3.90 2.04 -16.45
CA PRO A 64 3.19 3.28 -16.75
C PRO A 64 2.16 3.64 -15.67
N THR A 65 1.96 4.95 -15.45
CA THR A 65 0.94 5.45 -14.52
C THR A 65 -0.48 5.20 -15.03
N PHE A 66 -0.66 5.08 -16.31
CA PHE A 66 -1.92 4.72 -16.95
C PHE A 66 -1.73 3.57 -17.93
N GLU A 67 -2.76 2.76 -18.07
CA GLU A 67 -2.78 1.54 -18.89
C GLU A 67 -4.10 1.46 -19.65
N PHE A 68 -4.20 0.55 -20.59
CA PHE A 68 -5.48 0.20 -21.19
C PHE A 68 -6.43 -0.38 -20.14
N PHE A 69 -7.72 -0.05 -20.22
CA PHE A 69 -8.75 -0.51 -19.29
C PHE A 69 -8.73 -2.04 -19.08
N ASN A 70 -8.46 -2.80 -20.12
CA ASN A 70 -8.47 -4.27 -20.07
C ASN A 70 -7.38 -4.87 -19.15
N ILE A 71 -6.34 -4.09 -18.81
CA ILE A 71 -5.31 -4.53 -17.84
C ILE A 71 -5.89 -4.64 -16.42
N PHE A 72 -6.95 -3.87 -16.12
CA PHE A 72 -7.63 -3.85 -14.83
C PHE A 72 -9.11 -4.21 -14.95
N GLY A 73 -9.50 -4.90 -16.02
CA GLY A 73 -10.88 -5.32 -16.26
C GLY A 73 -11.40 -6.31 -15.21
N SER A 74 -12.72 -6.56 -15.25
CA SER A 74 -13.39 -7.48 -14.32
C SER A 74 -12.77 -8.87 -14.26
N ASP A 75 -12.22 -9.34 -15.37
CA ASP A 75 -11.61 -10.67 -15.51
C ASP A 75 -10.27 -10.79 -14.78
N VAL A 76 -9.64 -9.65 -14.46
CA VAL A 76 -8.38 -9.60 -13.70
C VAL A 76 -8.64 -9.55 -12.18
N GLY A 77 -9.84 -9.15 -11.76
CA GLY A 77 -10.31 -9.26 -10.37
C GLY A 77 -9.62 -8.31 -9.38
N THR A 78 -9.27 -7.09 -9.82
CA THR A 78 -8.62 -6.11 -8.95
C THR A 78 -9.63 -5.10 -8.36
N THR A 79 -9.80 -3.96 -9.00
CA THR A 79 -10.65 -2.87 -8.52
C THR A 79 -11.93 -2.80 -9.33
N PRO A 80 -13.12 -2.65 -8.69
CA PRO A 80 -14.38 -2.50 -9.40
C PRO A 80 -14.32 -1.36 -10.44
N SER A 81 -14.91 -1.61 -11.61
CA SER A 81 -14.87 -0.64 -12.73
C SER A 81 -15.39 0.74 -12.37
N LYS A 82 -16.35 0.84 -11.43
CA LYS A 82 -16.91 2.11 -10.94
C LYS A 82 -15.87 2.96 -10.18
N ASP A 83 -14.87 2.31 -9.57
CA ASP A 83 -13.85 2.94 -8.73
C ASP A 83 -12.55 3.23 -9.50
N LEU A 84 -12.56 3.12 -10.83
CA LEU A 84 -11.43 3.46 -11.69
C LEU A 84 -11.53 4.88 -12.22
N TYR A 85 -10.41 5.61 -12.22
CA TYR A 85 -10.25 6.85 -12.98
C TYR A 85 -10.04 6.52 -14.46
N LYS A 86 -11.04 6.82 -15.30
CA LYS A 86 -11.07 6.50 -16.74
C LYS A 86 -11.00 7.76 -17.60
N PHE A 87 -10.27 7.66 -18.70
CA PHE A 87 -10.18 8.72 -19.71
C PHE A 87 -9.93 8.10 -21.10
N PHE A 88 -9.90 8.92 -22.14
CA PHE A 88 -9.75 8.45 -23.51
C PHE A 88 -8.52 9.04 -24.15
N ASP A 89 -7.84 8.23 -24.98
CA ASP A 89 -6.83 8.74 -25.89
C ASP A 89 -7.45 9.33 -27.16
N LYS A 90 -6.61 9.82 -28.09
CA LYS A 90 -7.09 10.41 -29.35
C LYS A 90 -7.70 9.40 -30.32
N GLU A 91 -7.34 8.14 -30.17
CA GLU A 91 -7.82 6.99 -30.95
C GLU A 91 -9.15 6.44 -30.38
N GLY A 92 -9.62 6.95 -29.24
CA GLY A 92 -10.85 6.51 -28.59
C GLY A 92 -10.68 5.29 -27.67
N ASN A 93 -9.46 4.86 -27.39
CA ASN A 93 -9.22 3.79 -26.43
C ASN A 93 -9.52 4.27 -25.01
N THR A 94 -10.13 3.41 -24.20
CA THR A 94 -10.33 3.66 -22.76
C THR A 94 -9.04 3.36 -22.01
N LEU A 95 -8.52 4.37 -21.34
CA LEU A 95 -7.36 4.32 -20.45
C LEU A 95 -7.79 4.48 -19.00
N VAL A 96 -6.98 3.97 -18.08
CA VAL A 96 -7.22 4.11 -16.63
C VAL A 96 -5.93 4.50 -15.92
N LEU A 97 -6.03 5.35 -14.90
CA LEU A 97 -4.94 5.48 -13.93
C LEU A 97 -4.86 4.17 -13.14
N ARG A 98 -3.65 3.65 -12.94
CA ARG A 98 -3.44 2.36 -12.25
C ARG A 98 -4.00 2.40 -10.83
N PRO A 99 -4.95 1.51 -10.46
CA PRO A 99 -5.45 1.38 -9.09
C PRO A 99 -4.53 0.49 -8.25
N ASP A 100 -3.68 -0.31 -8.89
CA ASP A 100 -2.78 -1.31 -8.33
C ASP A 100 -1.58 -1.52 -9.26
N PHE A 101 -0.45 -1.99 -8.73
CA PHE A 101 0.75 -2.27 -9.51
C PHE A 101 0.79 -3.69 -10.08
N THR A 102 0.25 -4.66 -9.35
CA THR A 102 0.40 -6.09 -9.64
C THR A 102 -0.01 -6.46 -11.07
N PRO A 103 -1.16 -6.03 -11.63
CA PRO A 103 -1.52 -6.36 -13.01
C PRO A 103 -0.56 -5.78 -14.06
N SER A 104 -0.09 -4.54 -13.84
CA SER A 104 0.89 -3.92 -14.74
C SER A 104 2.23 -4.64 -14.72
N ILE A 105 2.66 -5.12 -13.54
CA ILE A 105 3.89 -5.88 -13.38
C ILE A 105 3.72 -7.28 -13.99
N ALA A 106 2.58 -7.95 -13.78
CA ALA A 106 2.27 -9.25 -14.38
C ALA A 106 2.31 -9.18 -15.91
N ARG A 107 1.69 -8.14 -16.51
CA ARG A 107 1.77 -7.85 -17.95
C ARG A 107 3.22 -7.63 -18.42
N SER A 108 3.99 -6.85 -17.66
CA SER A 108 5.40 -6.57 -18.00
C SER A 108 6.26 -7.82 -17.90
N ALA A 109 6.06 -8.64 -16.86
CA ALA A 109 6.77 -9.89 -16.67
C ALA A 109 6.44 -10.90 -17.80
N ALA A 110 5.18 -11.03 -18.17
CA ALA A 110 4.78 -11.87 -19.30
C ALA A 110 5.39 -11.42 -20.62
N LYS A 111 5.63 -10.10 -20.80
CA LYS A 111 6.22 -9.56 -22.03
C LYS A 111 7.74 -9.69 -22.09
N TYR A 112 8.45 -9.40 -21.00
CA TYR A 112 9.89 -9.20 -21.03
C TYR A 112 10.68 -10.38 -20.44
N TYR A 113 10.03 -11.25 -19.65
CA TYR A 113 10.63 -12.40 -18.97
C TYR A 113 9.95 -13.74 -19.35
N ILE A 114 9.42 -13.80 -20.58
CA ILE A 114 8.60 -14.96 -21.01
C ILE A 114 9.41 -16.27 -21.08
N GLU A 115 10.69 -16.19 -21.40
CA GLU A 115 11.59 -17.33 -21.60
C GLU A 115 12.49 -17.61 -20.39
N ASP A 116 12.33 -16.83 -19.28
CA ASP A 116 13.20 -16.99 -18.11
C ASP A 116 12.78 -18.23 -17.30
N ASP A 117 13.74 -19.15 -17.12
CA ASP A 117 13.59 -20.35 -16.30
C ASP A 117 13.83 -20.11 -14.79
N MET A 118 14.42 -18.95 -14.44
CA MET A 118 14.68 -18.58 -13.05
C MET A 118 13.61 -17.65 -12.52
N PRO A 119 13.34 -17.68 -11.20
CA PRO A 119 12.39 -16.75 -10.58
C PRO A 119 12.76 -15.28 -10.83
N VAL A 120 11.77 -14.48 -11.21
CA VAL A 120 11.88 -13.04 -11.44
C VAL A 120 11.47 -12.31 -10.19
N LYS A 121 12.37 -11.47 -9.66
CA LYS A 121 12.17 -10.67 -8.44
C LYS A 121 12.13 -9.19 -8.80
N LEU A 122 10.95 -8.57 -8.71
CA LEU A 122 10.73 -7.17 -9.08
C LEU A 122 10.23 -6.37 -7.87
N CYS A 123 10.71 -5.15 -7.71
CA CYS A 123 10.21 -4.21 -6.70
C CYS A 123 9.84 -2.88 -7.34
N TYR A 124 8.93 -2.16 -6.70
CA TYR A 124 8.38 -0.93 -7.23
C TYR A 124 8.08 0.10 -6.12
N LEU A 125 8.07 1.36 -6.54
CA LEU A 125 7.63 2.49 -5.73
C LEU A 125 6.88 3.48 -6.64
N GLY A 126 5.69 3.89 -6.24
CA GLY A 126 4.91 4.87 -7.00
C GLY A 126 3.48 5.04 -6.50
N ASN A 127 2.70 5.85 -7.22
CA ASN A 127 1.35 6.18 -6.82
C ASN A 127 0.31 5.29 -7.50
N THR A 128 -0.75 4.99 -6.77
CA THR A 128 -1.98 4.33 -7.21
C THR A 128 -3.17 5.28 -7.03
N PHE A 129 -4.23 5.06 -7.82
CA PHE A 129 -5.36 5.99 -7.92
C PHE A 129 -6.68 5.22 -7.87
N ILE A 130 -7.52 5.52 -6.85
CA ILE A 130 -8.82 4.88 -6.67
C ILE A 130 -9.88 5.97 -6.55
N ASN A 131 -10.89 5.94 -7.40
CA ASN A 131 -12.00 6.89 -7.42
C ASN A 131 -13.16 6.40 -6.54
N SER A 132 -12.86 6.05 -5.28
CA SER A 132 -13.89 5.68 -4.32
C SER A 132 -14.60 6.93 -3.78
N SER A 133 -15.93 6.93 -3.81
CA SER A 133 -16.76 7.98 -3.21
C SER A 133 -17.27 7.64 -1.82
N ASP A 134 -17.10 6.40 -1.38
CA ASP A 134 -17.90 5.84 -0.29
C ASP A 134 -17.40 6.19 1.12
N TYR A 135 -16.18 6.78 1.25
CA TYR A 135 -15.64 7.12 2.57
C TYR A 135 -14.98 8.49 2.58
N GLN A 136 -15.54 9.42 3.34
CA GLN A 136 -14.92 10.69 3.63
C GLN A 136 -13.58 10.48 4.34
N GLY A 137 -12.51 11.06 3.80
CA GLY A 137 -11.16 10.99 4.35
C GLY A 137 -10.24 9.91 3.75
N ARG A 138 -10.72 9.05 2.83
CA ARG A 138 -9.82 8.15 2.07
C ARG A 138 -9.04 8.92 1.01
N LEU A 139 -7.74 8.61 0.91
CA LEU A 139 -6.92 9.15 -0.16
C LEU A 139 -7.29 8.47 -1.48
N LYS A 140 -7.53 9.28 -2.52
CA LYS A 140 -7.75 8.82 -3.89
C LYS A 140 -6.45 8.62 -4.65
N GLU A 141 -5.38 9.25 -4.19
CA GLU A 141 -4.00 9.01 -4.59
C GLU A 141 -3.20 8.56 -3.38
N SER A 142 -2.55 7.42 -3.46
CA SER A 142 -1.70 6.88 -2.40
C SER A 142 -0.40 6.32 -2.96
N THR A 143 0.67 6.39 -2.20
CA THR A 143 1.96 5.82 -2.59
C THR A 143 2.08 4.40 -2.08
N GLN A 144 2.47 3.48 -2.96
CA GLN A 144 2.78 2.10 -2.63
C GLN A 144 4.27 1.80 -2.87
N CYS A 145 4.85 1.02 -1.96
CA CYS A 145 6.15 0.38 -2.12
C CYS A 145 5.93 -1.13 -1.97
N GLY A 146 6.33 -1.93 -2.95
CA GLY A 146 6.05 -3.35 -2.94
C GLY A 146 6.99 -4.18 -3.78
N ALA A 147 6.78 -5.49 -3.74
CA ALA A 147 7.60 -6.46 -4.46
C ALA A 147 6.77 -7.63 -4.96
N GLU A 148 7.18 -8.20 -6.11
CA GLU A 148 6.57 -9.35 -6.74
C GLU A 148 7.65 -10.40 -7.04
N LEU A 149 7.44 -11.65 -6.59
CA LEU A 149 8.24 -12.81 -6.89
C LEU A 149 7.46 -13.70 -7.85
N ILE A 150 7.97 -13.89 -9.04
CA ILE A 150 7.30 -14.56 -10.15
C ILE A 150 8.12 -15.78 -10.58
N GLY A 151 7.48 -16.92 -10.80
CA GLY A 151 8.11 -18.16 -11.24
C GLY A 151 8.49 -19.11 -10.10
N ASP A 152 8.15 -18.80 -8.84
CA ASP A 152 8.38 -19.69 -7.70
C ASP A 152 7.07 -19.96 -6.94
N GLY A 153 6.58 -21.22 -7.04
CA GLY A 153 5.39 -21.70 -6.34
C GLY A 153 5.66 -22.33 -4.97
N SER A 154 6.86 -22.22 -4.45
CA SER A 154 7.25 -22.86 -3.18
C SER A 154 6.79 -22.07 -1.95
N ILE A 155 6.62 -22.79 -0.84
CA ILE A 155 6.35 -22.18 0.49
C ILE A 155 7.55 -21.32 0.96
N SER A 156 8.74 -21.63 0.49
CA SER A 156 9.95 -20.83 0.74
C SER A 156 9.83 -19.43 0.15
N ALA A 157 9.23 -19.29 -1.04
CA ALA A 157 8.93 -17.99 -1.64
C ALA A 157 7.88 -17.20 -0.82
N ASP A 158 6.85 -17.89 -0.33
CA ASP A 158 5.85 -17.29 0.56
C ASP A 158 6.50 -16.74 1.84
N ALA A 159 7.39 -17.53 2.44
CA ALA A 159 8.10 -17.15 3.65
C ALA A 159 9.08 -15.99 3.42
N GLU A 160 9.77 -15.94 2.27
CA GLU A 160 10.66 -14.83 1.89
C GLU A 160 9.87 -13.52 1.80
N ILE A 161 8.73 -13.51 1.12
CA ILE A 161 7.85 -12.34 0.98
C ILE A 161 7.36 -11.85 2.35
N LEU A 162 6.91 -12.75 3.21
CA LEU A 162 6.47 -12.39 4.57
C LEU A 162 7.65 -11.86 5.42
N SER A 163 8.84 -12.47 5.31
CA SER A 163 10.02 -12.00 6.02
C SER A 163 10.43 -10.60 5.57
N MET A 164 10.45 -10.35 4.27
CA MET A 164 10.75 -9.03 3.70
C MET A 164 9.70 -7.99 4.11
N THR A 165 8.43 -8.39 4.20
CA THR A 165 7.34 -7.53 4.70
C THR A 165 7.59 -7.13 6.16
N VAL A 166 7.89 -8.09 7.03
CA VAL A 166 8.20 -7.83 8.45
C VAL A 166 9.44 -6.94 8.59
N GLU A 167 10.52 -7.23 7.86
CA GLU A 167 11.74 -6.41 7.89
C GLU A 167 11.45 -4.97 7.44
N SER A 168 10.65 -4.79 6.38
CA SER A 168 10.25 -3.47 5.90
C SER A 168 9.51 -2.67 6.96
N MET A 169 8.60 -3.29 7.72
CA MET A 169 7.91 -2.64 8.82
C MET A 169 8.88 -2.26 9.95
N LEU A 170 9.76 -3.14 10.34
CA LEU A 170 10.76 -2.89 11.39
C LEU A 170 11.74 -1.77 10.98
N GLU A 171 12.23 -1.80 9.76
CA GLU A 171 13.14 -0.78 9.20
C GLU A 171 12.47 0.60 9.11
N SER A 172 11.14 0.68 8.95
CA SER A 172 10.40 1.94 9.02
C SER A 172 10.36 2.56 10.42
N GLY A 173 10.76 1.79 11.45
CA GLY A 173 10.68 2.18 12.86
C GLY A 173 9.45 1.65 13.58
N LEU A 174 8.52 1.00 12.90
CA LEU A 174 7.32 0.42 13.50
C LEU A 174 7.69 -0.83 14.30
N LYS A 175 7.24 -0.92 15.56
CA LYS A 175 7.57 -2.03 16.45
C LYS A 175 6.37 -2.90 16.80
N ASN A 176 5.20 -2.28 16.87
CA ASN A 176 3.96 -2.93 17.29
C ASN A 176 3.05 -3.07 16.08
N PHE A 177 3.10 -4.20 15.43
CA PHE A 177 2.25 -4.56 14.30
C PHE A 177 2.03 -6.06 14.26
N GLN A 178 0.99 -6.48 13.55
CA GLN A 178 0.65 -7.88 13.34
C GLN A 178 0.34 -8.08 11.87
N ILE A 179 0.83 -9.18 11.30
CA ILE A 179 0.49 -9.63 9.95
C ILE A 179 -0.42 -10.84 10.11
N SER A 180 -1.70 -10.68 9.81
CA SER A 180 -2.66 -11.77 9.70
C SER A 180 -2.44 -12.51 8.40
N VAL A 181 -2.28 -13.83 8.46
CA VAL A 181 -2.06 -14.72 7.31
C VAL A 181 -3.21 -15.72 7.23
N GLY A 182 -3.87 -15.76 6.10
CA GLY A 182 -4.91 -16.72 5.76
C GLY A 182 -4.61 -17.44 4.45
N HIS A 183 -5.59 -18.17 3.93
CA HIS A 183 -5.45 -18.88 2.67
C HIS A 183 -6.77 -18.84 1.88
N SER A 184 -6.74 -18.32 0.65
CA SER A 184 -7.94 -18.13 -0.17
C SER A 184 -8.73 -19.44 -0.42
N GLN A 185 -8.02 -20.56 -0.53
CA GLN A 185 -8.64 -21.88 -0.75
C GLN A 185 -9.39 -22.43 0.46
N PHE A 186 -9.15 -21.91 1.67
CA PHE A 186 -9.91 -22.34 2.84
C PHE A 186 -11.38 -21.92 2.72
N PHE A 187 -11.65 -20.66 2.43
CA PHE A 187 -13.01 -20.16 2.22
C PHE A 187 -13.68 -20.85 1.03
N TYR A 188 -12.98 -20.94 -0.13
CA TYR A 188 -13.49 -21.63 -1.31
C TYR A 188 -13.82 -23.10 -1.02
N GLY A 189 -12.95 -23.80 -0.30
CA GLY A 189 -13.18 -25.20 0.10
C GLY A 189 -14.41 -25.38 1.00
N LEU A 190 -14.64 -24.42 1.94
CA LEU A 190 -15.84 -24.42 2.78
C LEU A 190 -17.11 -24.24 1.96
N THR A 191 -17.16 -23.23 1.09
CA THR A 191 -18.35 -22.93 0.27
C THR A 191 -18.67 -24.08 -0.67
N LYS A 192 -17.64 -24.68 -1.31
CA LYS A 192 -17.76 -25.84 -2.16
C LYS A 192 -18.24 -27.09 -1.38
N ALA A 193 -17.66 -27.38 -0.21
CA ALA A 193 -18.05 -28.52 0.62
C ALA A 193 -19.47 -28.40 1.17
N ALA A 194 -19.94 -27.19 1.45
CA ALA A 194 -21.31 -26.90 1.86
C ALA A 194 -22.30 -26.86 0.69
N GLY A 195 -21.82 -26.88 -0.56
CA GLY A 195 -22.66 -26.81 -1.77
C GLY A 195 -23.40 -25.48 -1.91
N LEU A 196 -22.76 -24.35 -1.52
CA LEU A 196 -23.38 -23.04 -1.56
C LEU A 196 -23.59 -22.58 -3.02
N SER A 197 -24.71 -21.88 -3.24
CA SER A 197 -24.91 -21.13 -4.49
C SER A 197 -24.04 -19.88 -4.52
N GLY A 198 -23.84 -19.28 -5.71
CA GLY A 198 -23.06 -18.04 -5.83
C GLY A 198 -23.61 -16.89 -4.97
N GLU A 199 -24.94 -16.77 -4.84
CA GLU A 199 -25.58 -15.78 -3.97
C GLU A 199 -25.32 -16.04 -2.48
N GLN A 200 -25.33 -17.30 -2.07
CA GLN A 200 -25.01 -17.70 -0.70
C GLN A 200 -23.52 -17.48 -0.36
N GLU A 201 -22.65 -17.77 -1.32
CA GLU A 201 -21.21 -17.49 -1.18
C GLU A 201 -20.94 -15.99 -1.02
N GLU A 202 -21.58 -15.16 -1.83
CA GLU A 202 -21.40 -13.70 -1.77
C GLU A 202 -21.95 -13.13 -0.44
N ASN A 203 -23.13 -13.58 0.01
CA ASN A 203 -23.67 -13.19 1.31
C ASN A 203 -22.71 -13.58 2.46
N LEU A 204 -22.18 -14.81 2.45
CA LEU A 204 -21.22 -15.25 3.46
C LEU A 204 -19.92 -14.42 3.41
N ARG A 205 -19.45 -14.10 2.20
CA ARG A 205 -18.29 -13.23 1.99
C ARG A 205 -18.50 -11.85 2.59
N GLU A 206 -19.65 -11.23 2.34
CA GLU A 206 -20.01 -9.93 2.92
C GLU A 206 -20.09 -9.96 4.44
N LEU A 207 -20.68 -11.01 5.01
CA LEU A 207 -20.76 -11.16 6.48
C LEU A 207 -19.36 -11.22 7.12
N ILE A 208 -18.44 -12.00 6.53
CA ILE A 208 -17.07 -12.13 7.03
C ILE A 208 -16.29 -10.82 6.81
N ALA A 209 -16.38 -10.20 5.63
CA ALA A 209 -15.71 -8.93 5.32
C ALA A 209 -16.12 -7.81 6.28
N ASN A 210 -17.39 -7.79 6.68
CA ASN A 210 -17.93 -6.85 7.67
C ASN A 210 -17.71 -7.29 9.13
N LYS A 211 -16.99 -8.42 9.36
CA LYS A 211 -16.75 -9.02 10.69
C LYS A 211 -18.05 -9.28 11.49
N ASN A 212 -19.14 -9.55 10.77
CA ASN A 212 -20.43 -9.91 11.36
C ASN A 212 -20.49 -11.42 11.61
N PHE A 213 -19.71 -11.89 12.60
CA PHE A 213 -19.60 -13.32 12.90
C PHE A 213 -20.88 -13.91 13.53
N PHE A 214 -21.72 -13.09 14.16
CA PHE A 214 -23.05 -13.52 14.56
C PHE A 214 -23.91 -13.88 13.33
N GLY A 215 -23.90 -13.04 12.30
CA GLY A 215 -24.57 -13.35 11.03
C GLY A 215 -23.98 -14.58 10.33
N VAL A 216 -22.67 -14.81 10.43
CA VAL A 216 -22.02 -16.04 9.94
C VAL A 216 -22.55 -17.27 10.66
N GLU A 217 -22.66 -17.23 11.99
CA GLU A 217 -23.21 -18.34 12.79
C GLU A 217 -24.66 -18.65 12.42
N GLU A 218 -25.54 -17.63 12.34
CA GLU A 218 -26.93 -17.79 11.90
C GLU A 218 -27.03 -18.38 10.49
N PHE A 219 -26.19 -17.88 9.57
CA PHE A 219 -26.13 -18.40 8.21
C PHE A 219 -25.72 -19.88 8.19
N VAL A 220 -24.66 -20.25 8.90
CA VAL A 220 -24.16 -21.63 9.00
C VAL A 220 -25.21 -22.55 9.65
N ASP A 221 -25.94 -22.08 10.65
CA ASP A 221 -27.00 -22.84 11.32
C ASP A 221 -28.21 -23.11 10.41
N SER A 222 -28.46 -22.25 9.43
CA SER A 222 -29.50 -22.44 8.42
C SER A 222 -29.16 -23.53 7.41
N LEU A 223 -27.89 -23.96 7.32
CA LEU A 223 -27.43 -24.95 6.35
C LEU A 223 -27.46 -26.36 6.91
N SER A 224 -27.80 -27.32 6.03
CA SER A 224 -27.72 -28.75 6.37
C SER A 224 -26.31 -29.25 6.07
N MET A 225 -25.48 -29.41 7.12
CA MET A 225 -24.13 -29.93 7.00
C MET A 225 -23.77 -30.86 8.14
N ASN A 226 -22.71 -31.65 7.99
CA ASN A 226 -22.20 -32.49 9.07
C ASN A 226 -21.40 -31.70 10.11
N ASP A 227 -21.21 -32.27 11.31
CA ASP A 227 -20.54 -31.64 12.44
C ASP A 227 -19.08 -31.24 12.15
N LYS A 228 -18.36 -31.98 11.30
CA LYS A 228 -16.99 -31.64 10.95
C LYS A 228 -16.92 -30.34 10.15
N LEU A 229 -17.78 -30.20 9.15
CA LEU A 229 -17.84 -29.01 8.34
C LEU A 229 -18.31 -27.80 9.15
N ARG A 230 -19.29 -27.97 10.02
CA ARG A 230 -19.75 -26.92 10.96
C ARG A 230 -18.62 -26.42 11.85
N LYS A 231 -17.81 -27.32 12.42
CA LYS A 231 -16.62 -26.93 13.21
C LYS A 231 -15.58 -26.19 12.40
N LEU A 232 -15.39 -26.52 11.12
CA LEU A 232 -14.46 -25.79 10.23
C LEU A 232 -14.98 -24.38 9.92
N PHE A 233 -16.29 -24.19 9.74
CA PHE A 233 -16.89 -22.85 9.64
C PHE A 233 -16.69 -22.02 10.91
N GLY A 234 -16.77 -22.64 12.08
CA GLY A 234 -16.53 -21.99 13.37
C GLY A 234 -15.09 -21.51 13.58
N LEU A 235 -14.16 -21.79 12.66
CA LEU A 235 -12.80 -21.24 12.70
C LEU A 235 -12.69 -19.87 12.01
N LEU A 236 -13.72 -19.42 11.32
CA LEU A 236 -13.72 -18.15 10.57
C LEU A 236 -13.69 -16.92 11.48
N ASP A 237 -14.14 -17.04 12.73
CA ASP A 237 -14.15 -15.97 13.72
C ASP A 237 -12.87 -15.88 14.57
N ASN A 238 -11.92 -16.81 14.36
CA ASN A 238 -10.68 -16.85 15.11
C ASN A 238 -9.57 -16.05 14.40
N PHE A 239 -9.10 -14.99 15.07
CA PHE A 239 -8.11 -14.05 14.51
C PHE A 239 -6.66 -14.46 14.75
N ASP A 240 -6.40 -15.50 15.59
CA ASP A 240 -5.04 -15.99 15.85
C ASP A 240 -5.06 -17.46 16.27
N LEU A 241 -5.14 -18.34 15.27
CA LEU A 241 -5.14 -19.79 15.44
C LEU A 241 -3.77 -20.29 15.92
N GLN A 242 -3.78 -20.98 17.07
CA GLN A 242 -2.59 -21.61 17.62
C GLN A 242 -2.29 -22.97 16.97
N ASP A 243 -1.09 -23.52 17.19
CA ASP A 243 -0.64 -24.79 16.60
C ASP A 243 -1.63 -25.93 16.81
N GLU A 244 -2.15 -26.06 18.05
CA GLU A 244 -3.09 -27.12 18.40
C GLU A 244 -4.41 -27.00 17.62
N GLN A 245 -4.89 -25.76 17.42
CA GLN A 245 -6.13 -25.49 16.69
C GLN A 245 -5.96 -25.76 15.19
N LEU A 246 -4.84 -25.36 14.58
CA LEU A 246 -4.53 -25.67 13.18
C LEU A 246 -4.37 -27.18 12.97
N MET A 247 -3.73 -27.90 13.91
CA MET A 247 -3.60 -29.36 13.87
C MET A 247 -4.94 -30.08 14.04
N GLU A 248 -5.85 -29.54 14.84
CA GLU A 248 -7.22 -30.07 14.97
C GLU A 248 -8.01 -29.80 13.69
N ALA A 249 -7.94 -28.60 13.14
CA ALA A 249 -8.54 -28.22 11.87
C ALA A 249 -8.07 -29.14 10.73
N LEU A 250 -6.77 -29.47 10.68
CA LEU A 250 -6.21 -30.41 9.69
C LEU A 250 -6.84 -31.82 9.80
N LYS A 251 -7.12 -32.28 11.03
CA LYS A 251 -7.80 -33.57 11.22
C LYS A 251 -9.26 -33.53 10.77
N LEU A 252 -9.96 -32.42 11.05
CA LEU A 252 -11.36 -32.23 10.63
C LEU A 252 -11.48 -32.10 9.11
N ALA A 253 -10.47 -31.51 8.44
CA ALA A 253 -10.43 -31.28 7.01
C ALA A 253 -10.27 -32.55 6.17
N LYS A 254 -10.00 -33.71 6.78
CA LYS A 254 -9.87 -34.97 6.06
C LYS A 254 -11.14 -35.31 5.27
N GLY A 255 -11.00 -35.36 3.94
CA GLY A 255 -12.09 -35.57 2.99
C GLY A 255 -12.55 -34.27 2.30
N TYR A 256 -11.93 -33.14 2.60
CA TYR A 256 -12.12 -31.84 1.96
C TYR A 256 -10.75 -31.32 1.46
N ASP A 257 -10.39 -31.66 0.24
CA ASP A 257 -9.02 -31.53 -0.27
C ASP A 257 -8.52 -30.08 -0.28
N GLU A 258 -9.35 -29.12 -0.69
CA GLU A 258 -8.98 -27.70 -0.70
C GLU A 258 -8.74 -27.14 0.71
N ILE A 259 -9.60 -27.51 1.66
CA ILE A 259 -9.47 -27.11 3.07
C ILE A 259 -8.22 -27.76 3.67
N LEU A 260 -8.02 -29.05 3.41
CA LEU A 260 -6.87 -29.81 3.91
C LEU A 260 -5.55 -29.18 3.41
N SER A 261 -5.47 -28.92 2.11
CA SER A 261 -4.29 -28.34 1.47
C SER A 261 -3.99 -26.93 2.01
N SER A 262 -5.01 -26.09 2.22
CA SER A 262 -4.83 -24.75 2.75
C SER A 262 -4.24 -24.75 4.15
N ILE A 263 -4.76 -25.59 5.05
CA ILE A 263 -4.26 -25.71 6.43
C ILE A 263 -2.85 -26.32 6.46
N ASP A 264 -2.58 -27.33 5.65
CA ASP A 264 -1.24 -27.95 5.54
C ASP A 264 -0.20 -26.93 5.04
N THR A 265 -0.58 -26.09 4.08
CA THR A 265 0.26 -24.99 3.60
C THR A 265 0.59 -23.99 4.73
N LEU A 266 -0.39 -23.57 5.52
CA LEU A 266 -0.16 -22.65 6.65
C LEU A 266 0.73 -23.26 7.73
N LEU A 267 0.55 -24.54 8.05
CA LEU A 267 1.42 -25.24 9.00
C LEU A 267 2.87 -25.35 8.50
N LYS A 268 3.08 -25.67 7.23
CA LYS A 268 4.42 -25.70 6.62
C LYS A 268 5.04 -24.30 6.60
N LEU A 269 4.29 -23.29 6.19
CA LEU A 269 4.74 -21.90 6.16
C LEU A 269 5.22 -21.45 7.54
N ARG A 270 4.49 -21.80 8.60
CA ARG A 270 4.85 -21.49 9.99
C ARG A 270 6.26 -21.98 10.36
N GLU A 271 6.64 -23.17 9.91
CA GLU A 271 7.99 -23.69 10.19
C GLU A 271 9.10 -22.87 9.50
N TYR A 272 8.84 -22.37 8.27
CA TYR A 272 9.76 -21.45 7.61
C TYR A 272 9.84 -20.10 8.33
N LEU A 273 8.70 -19.56 8.79
CA LEU A 273 8.67 -18.27 9.50
C LEU A 273 9.36 -18.34 10.87
N LYS A 274 9.31 -19.50 11.55
CA LYS A 274 10.12 -19.76 12.74
C LYS A 274 11.61 -19.72 12.44
N ALA A 275 12.05 -20.28 11.31
CA ALA A 275 13.45 -20.23 10.89
C ALA A 275 13.93 -18.78 10.59
N TYR A 276 13.04 -17.91 10.13
CA TYR A 276 13.30 -16.48 9.98
C TYR A 276 13.23 -15.71 11.31
N GLY A 277 12.70 -16.31 12.39
CA GLY A 277 12.55 -15.65 13.71
C GLY A 277 11.51 -14.55 13.77
N ILE A 278 10.50 -14.60 12.89
CA ILE A 278 9.48 -13.55 12.74
C ILE A 278 8.08 -13.98 13.21
N GLU A 279 7.93 -15.18 13.79
CA GLU A 279 6.65 -15.75 14.20
C GLU A 279 5.84 -14.84 15.13
N LYS A 280 6.48 -14.06 15.96
CA LYS A 280 5.81 -13.12 16.88
C LYS A 280 5.04 -11.99 16.19
N TYR A 281 5.34 -11.74 14.90
CA TYR A 281 4.66 -10.73 14.08
C TYR A 281 3.55 -11.33 13.22
N ILE A 282 3.35 -12.65 13.27
CA ILE A 282 2.41 -13.38 12.41
C ILE A 282 1.27 -13.94 13.27
N SER A 283 0.05 -13.75 12.82
CA SER A 283 -1.15 -14.44 13.30
C SER A 283 -1.79 -15.23 12.15
N TYR A 284 -2.50 -16.30 12.49
CA TYR A 284 -3.17 -17.14 11.49
C TYR A 284 -4.67 -16.95 11.59
N GLU A 285 -5.29 -16.46 10.50
CA GLU A 285 -6.70 -16.08 10.44
C GLU A 285 -7.33 -16.76 9.21
N LEU A 286 -8.09 -17.86 9.43
CA LEU A 286 -8.76 -18.59 8.35
C LEU A 286 -9.96 -17.85 7.76
N GLY A 287 -10.52 -16.89 8.51
CA GLY A 287 -11.57 -15.97 8.06
C GLY A 287 -11.03 -14.74 7.31
N LEU A 288 -9.73 -14.67 7.03
CA LEU A 288 -9.18 -13.60 6.23
C LEU A 288 -9.65 -13.73 4.78
N ILE A 289 -10.38 -12.72 4.30
CA ILE A 289 -10.86 -12.64 2.91
C ILE A 289 -10.27 -11.40 2.25
N SER A 290 -9.89 -11.53 0.98
CA SER A 290 -9.42 -10.42 0.16
C SER A 290 -10.52 -9.89 -0.74
N ASP A 291 -10.51 -8.57 -0.96
CA ASP A 291 -11.31 -7.90 -1.99
C ASP A 291 -10.86 -8.30 -3.41
N TYR A 292 -9.60 -8.76 -3.55
CA TYR A 292 -9.04 -9.19 -4.82
C TYR A 292 -9.31 -10.68 -5.06
N THR A 293 -10.00 -10.99 -6.16
CA THR A 293 -10.39 -12.36 -6.51
C THR A 293 -9.31 -13.17 -7.22
N TYR A 294 -8.17 -12.53 -7.56
CA TYR A 294 -7.06 -13.19 -8.24
C TYR A 294 -6.16 -14.03 -7.32
N TYR A 295 -6.29 -13.93 -5.99
CA TYR A 295 -5.47 -14.71 -5.07
C TYR A 295 -5.83 -16.22 -5.12
N THR A 296 -4.79 -17.07 -5.20
CA THR A 296 -4.92 -18.52 -5.35
C THR A 296 -4.35 -19.31 -4.18
N GLY A 297 -3.59 -18.67 -3.30
CA GLY A 297 -2.87 -19.28 -2.18
C GLY A 297 -2.99 -18.48 -0.90
N ILE A 298 -1.86 -18.32 -0.21
CA ILE A 298 -1.84 -17.48 0.99
C ILE A 298 -2.24 -16.05 0.67
N ILE A 299 -2.93 -15.42 1.61
CA ILE A 299 -3.24 -14.00 1.63
C ILE A 299 -2.82 -13.44 2.97
N PHE A 300 -2.40 -12.18 3.00
CA PHE A 300 -2.01 -11.56 4.26
C PHE A 300 -2.26 -10.05 4.28
N GLN A 301 -2.50 -9.55 5.49
CA GLN A 301 -2.71 -8.13 5.73
C GLN A 301 -1.96 -7.71 7.00
N GLY A 302 -1.25 -6.59 6.93
CA GLY A 302 -0.50 -6.06 8.06
C GLY A 302 -1.25 -4.91 8.71
N TYR A 303 -1.44 -5.00 10.03
CA TYR A 303 -2.13 -4.02 10.84
C TYR A 303 -1.25 -3.47 11.95
N THR A 304 -1.51 -2.24 12.33
CA THR A 304 -0.87 -1.61 13.49
C THR A 304 -1.86 -0.73 14.23
N TYR A 305 -1.49 -0.36 15.44
CA TYR A 305 -2.28 0.53 16.26
C TYR A 305 -2.43 1.92 15.61
N GLY A 306 -3.65 2.46 15.66
CA GLY A 306 -3.95 3.81 15.16
C GLY A 306 -4.29 3.89 13.67
N THR A 307 -4.37 2.75 12.94
CA THR A 307 -4.91 2.71 11.57
C THR A 307 -6.23 1.96 11.54
N GLY A 308 -7.20 2.45 10.76
CA GLY A 308 -8.47 1.75 10.53
C GLY A 308 -8.39 0.75 9.37
N GLU A 309 -7.27 0.77 8.63
CA GLU A 309 -7.05 -0.04 7.44
C GLU A 309 -5.67 -0.71 7.51
N PRO A 310 -5.46 -1.84 6.80
CA PRO A 310 -4.17 -2.48 6.74
C PRO A 310 -3.14 -1.57 6.05
N ILE A 311 -1.94 -1.54 6.64
CA ILE A 311 -0.78 -0.81 6.07
C ILE A 311 -0.05 -1.64 5.01
N VAL A 312 -0.27 -2.96 5.01
CA VAL A 312 0.28 -3.92 4.06
C VAL A 312 -0.82 -4.84 3.58
N LYS A 313 -0.82 -5.14 2.30
CA LYS A 313 -1.63 -6.22 1.69
C LYS A 313 -0.76 -7.05 0.77
N GLY A 314 -0.98 -8.35 0.75
CA GLY A 314 -0.25 -9.25 -0.14
C GLY A 314 -0.87 -10.64 -0.24
N GLY A 315 -0.30 -11.46 -1.12
CA GLY A 315 -0.72 -12.85 -1.29
C GLY A 315 -0.23 -13.48 -2.59
N ARG A 316 -0.53 -14.76 -2.77
CA ARG A 316 -0.17 -15.59 -3.92
C ARG A 316 -1.25 -15.55 -5.01
N TYR A 317 -0.83 -15.38 -6.26
CA TYR A 317 -1.73 -15.18 -7.43
C TYR A 317 -1.25 -15.92 -8.69
N ASP A 318 -1.18 -17.21 -8.62
CA ASP A 318 -0.58 -18.09 -9.64
C ASP A 318 -1.28 -18.09 -11.02
N LYS A 319 -2.49 -17.52 -11.11
CA LYS A 319 -3.27 -17.50 -12.37
C LYS A 319 -3.29 -16.15 -13.07
N LEU A 320 -2.81 -15.08 -12.42
CA LEU A 320 -2.91 -13.73 -12.97
C LEU A 320 -2.09 -13.56 -14.25
N LEU A 321 -0.87 -14.14 -14.29
CA LEU A 321 0.00 -14.02 -15.45
C LEU A 321 -0.55 -14.74 -16.69
N SER A 322 -1.39 -15.76 -16.50
CA SER A 322 -2.02 -16.51 -17.62
C SER A 322 -2.90 -15.62 -18.50
N HIS A 323 -3.52 -14.54 -17.92
CA HIS A 323 -4.26 -13.54 -18.70
C HIS A 323 -3.35 -12.79 -19.70
N PHE A 324 -2.05 -12.76 -19.43
CA PHE A 324 -1.04 -12.09 -20.27
C PHE A 324 -0.19 -13.10 -21.07
N GLY A 325 -0.58 -14.38 -21.09
CA GLY A 325 0.06 -15.41 -21.90
C GLY A 325 1.28 -16.10 -21.28
N LYS A 326 1.54 -15.90 -19.98
CA LYS A 326 2.58 -16.64 -19.24
C LYS A 326 1.94 -17.36 -18.05
N ASP A 327 2.07 -18.69 -18.02
CA ASP A 327 1.66 -19.48 -16.85
C ASP A 327 2.81 -19.53 -15.85
N ALA A 328 2.69 -18.82 -14.73
CA ALA A 328 3.70 -18.76 -13.71
C ALA A 328 3.09 -18.51 -12.33
N ALA A 329 3.59 -19.23 -11.32
CA ALA A 329 3.28 -18.95 -9.92
C ALA A 329 3.82 -17.56 -9.53
N ALA A 330 3.09 -16.83 -8.71
CA ALA A 330 3.52 -15.52 -8.27
C ALA A 330 2.98 -15.17 -6.88
N ILE A 331 3.79 -14.43 -6.12
CA ILE A 331 3.42 -13.88 -4.82
C ILE A 331 4.02 -12.49 -4.68
N GLY A 332 3.29 -11.57 -4.04
CA GLY A 332 3.78 -10.22 -3.80
C GLY A 332 3.08 -9.51 -2.65
N PHE A 333 3.52 -8.30 -2.37
CA PHE A 333 2.91 -7.42 -1.39
C PHE A 333 3.08 -5.95 -1.75
N ALA A 334 2.21 -5.13 -1.18
CA ALA A 334 2.26 -3.68 -1.25
C ALA A 334 2.15 -3.07 0.15
N ILE A 335 3.05 -2.16 0.48
CA ILE A 335 2.99 -1.28 1.64
C ILE A 335 2.39 0.05 1.20
N VAL A 336 1.32 0.50 1.86
CA VAL A 336 0.74 1.82 1.63
C VAL A 336 1.50 2.84 2.48
N VAL A 337 2.43 3.56 1.86
CA VAL A 337 3.36 4.48 2.53
C VAL A 337 2.63 5.58 3.30
N ASP A 338 1.51 6.07 2.78
CA ASP A 338 0.71 7.11 3.45
C ASP A 338 0.05 6.60 4.73
N GLN A 339 -0.42 5.35 4.74
CA GLN A 339 -0.94 4.69 5.95
C GLN A 339 0.16 4.42 6.98
N LEU A 340 1.34 4.00 6.51
CA LEU A 340 2.50 3.80 7.37
C LEU A 340 2.94 5.13 8.02
N MET A 341 3.00 6.23 7.26
CA MET A 341 3.31 7.55 7.80
C MET A 341 2.28 7.99 8.86
N ALA A 342 0.99 7.78 8.59
CA ALA A 342 -0.07 8.08 9.53
C ALA A 342 0.05 7.25 10.83
N ALA A 343 0.39 5.97 10.70
CA ALA A 343 0.63 5.08 11.85
C ALA A 343 1.80 5.55 12.71
N LEU A 344 2.96 5.84 12.09
CA LEU A 344 4.15 6.34 12.78
C LEU A 344 3.85 7.64 13.53
N SER A 345 3.14 8.58 12.88
CA SER A 345 2.76 9.85 13.49
C SER A 345 1.83 9.68 14.69
N ARG A 346 0.81 8.80 14.59
CA ARG A 346 -0.14 8.55 15.69
C ARG A 346 0.48 7.80 16.86
N GLN A 347 1.58 7.09 16.63
CA GLN A 347 2.33 6.37 17.66
C GLN A 347 3.52 7.18 18.21
N ASP A 348 3.64 8.47 17.85
CA ASP A 348 4.74 9.36 18.22
C ASP A 348 6.13 8.77 17.87
N ILE A 349 6.20 7.99 16.78
CA ILE A 349 7.45 7.45 16.25
C ILE A 349 8.05 8.49 15.31
N ASP A 350 9.18 9.05 15.69
CA ASP A 350 9.85 10.02 14.84
C ASP A 350 10.57 9.36 13.66
N VAL A 351 10.37 9.95 12.48
CA VAL A 351 11.09 9.57 11.26
C VAL A 351 12.34 10.46 11.20
N PRO A 352 13.54 9.91 11.34
CA PRO A 352 14.76 10.70 11.40
C PRO A 352 15.06 11.34 10.04
N VAL A 353 14.86 12.64 9.95
CA VAL A 353 15.23 13.45 8.79
C VAL A 353 16.45 14.26 9.13
N ILE A 354 17.57 13.95 8.50
CA ILE A 354 18.78 14.76 8.65
C ILE A 354 18.58 16.07 7.89
N GLU A 355 18.53 17.17 8.63
CA GLU A 355 18.46 18.51 8.07
C GLU A 355 19.85 19.14 8.13
N ASN A 356 20.45 19.38 6.98
CA ASN A 356 21.74 20.07 6.84
C ASN A 356 21.56 21.28 5.92
N TYR A 357 20.96 22.33 6.46
CA TYR A 357 20.64 23.54 5.71
C TYR A 357 21.41 24.75 6.25
N SER A 358 21.90 25.58 5.34
CA SER A 358 22.53 26.88 5.64
C SER A 358 21.86 28.00 4.84
N LEU A 359 21.67 29.13 5.47
CA LEU A 359 21.24 30.39 4.84
C LEU A 359 22.41 31.37 4.82
N ILE A 360 22.78 31.83 3.63
CA ILE A 360 23.72 32.92 3.45
C ILE A 360 22.91 34.16 3.15
N VAL A 361 23.00 35.18 4.05
CA VAL A 361 22.43 36.52 3.85
C VAL A 361 23.58 37.43 3.47
N PHE A 362 23.49 38.11 2.34
CA PHE A 362 24.61 38.89 1.83
C PHE A 362 24.18 40.28 1.34
N ASP A 363 25.08 41.24 1.48
CA ASP A 363 24.94 42.56 0.86
C ASP A 363 25.29 42.48 -0.64
N GLU A 364 24.73 43.36 -1.48
CA GLU A 364 24.93 43.35 -2.93
C GLU A 364 26.42 43.44 -3.32
N ALA A 365 27.20 44.21 -2.59
CA ALA A 365 28.64 44.36 -2.80
C ALA A 365 29.43 43.07 -2.48
N ALA A 366 28.94 42.25 -1.53
CA ALA A 366 29.55 41.00 -1.11
C ALA A 366 29.12 39.80 -1.93
N TYR A 367 28.41 39.97 -3.07
CA TYR A 367 27.84 38.92 -3.88
C TYR A 367 28.84 37.85 -4.30
N HIS A 368 30.04 38.23 -4.77
CA HIS A 368 31.07 37.26 -5.19
C HIS A 368 31.59 36.40 -4.03
N ALA A 369 31.74 36.99 -2.85
CA ALA A 369 32.13 36.26 -1.64
C ALA A 369 31.04 35.27 -1.19
N ALA A 370 29.76 35.68 -1.28
CA ALA A 370 28.62 34.87 -0.98
C ALA A 370 28.51 33.65 -1.94
N ILE A 371 28.70 33.85 -3.24
CA ILE A 371 28.75 32.76 -4.19
C ILE A 371 29.86 31.77 -3.84
N LYS A 372 31.10 32.26 -3.62
CA LYS A 372 32.23 31.40 -3.27
C LYS A 372 31.91 30.55 -2.05
N ARG A 373 31.40 31.19 -1.01
CA ARG A 373 31.02 30.52 0.24
C ARG A 373 29.93 29.49 0.04
N SER A 374 28.90 29.80 -0.73
CA SER A 374 27.81 28.87 -1.03
C SER A 374 28.28 27.65 -1.81
N MET A 375 29.23 27.80 -2.73
CA MET A 375 29.83 26.72 -3.50
C MET A 375 30.68 25.80 -2.59
N GLU A 376 31.41 26.35 -1.64
CA GLU A 376 32.15 25.57 -0.65
C GLU A 376 31.20 24.70 0.16
N LEU A 377 30.19 25.30 0.78
CA LEU A 377 29.19 24.58 1.58
C LEU A 377 28.47 23.48 0.80
N ARG A 378 28.09 23.75 -0.46
CA ARG A 378 27.45 22.76 -1.32
C ARG A 378 28.37 21.58 -1.67
N ARG A 379 29.67 21.82 -1.85
CA ARG A 379 30.67 20.74 -2.06
C ARG A 379 30.80 19.86 -0.81
N ASP A 380 30.63 20.46 0.38
CA ASP A 380 30.66 19.76 1.65
C ASP A 380 29.32 19.08 1.98
N GLY A 381 28.37 19.05 1.03
CA GLY A 381 27.06 18.39 1.20
C GLY A 381 26.05 19.20 2.02
N VAL A 382 26.27 20.51 2.19
CA VAL A 382 25.33 21.39 2.90
C VAL A 382 24.34 22.03 1.91
N ASN A 383 23.06 21.85 2.16
CA ASN A 383 21.99 22.49 1.36
C ASN A 383 21.97 23.99 1.64
N THR A 384 22.46 24.81 0.71
CA THR A 384 22.70 26.22 0.97
C THR A 384 21.77 27.11 0.13
N GLN A 385 20.99 27.94 0.84
CA GLN A 385 20.23 29.05 0.27
C GLN A 385 21.06 30.33 0.30
N MET A 386 20.84 31.20 -0.67
CA MET A 386 21.41 32.54 -0.69
C MET A 386 20.29 33.59 -0.79
N VAL A 387 20.32 34.61 0.04
CA VAL A 387 19.31 35.67 0.07
C VAL A 387 20.01 37.02 0.13
N LEU A 388 19.65 37.92 -0.78
CA LEU A 388 20.10 39.32 -0.72
C LEU A 388 19.47 39.96 0.53
N LYS A 389 20.27 40.65 1.30
CA LYS A 389 19.85 41.32 2.53
C LYS A 389 18.83 42.42 2.22
N ASP A 390 17.64 42.29 2.82
CA ASP A 390 16.61 43.31 2.77
C ASP A 390 16.91 44.40 3.80
N LYS A 391 16.93 45.67 3.36
CA LYS A 391 17.20 46.84 4.23
C LYS A 391 16.18 47.01 5.36
N ASN A 392 14.99 46.41 5.21
CA ASN A 392 13.91 46.47 6.21
C ASN A 392 13.91 45.29 7.18
N LYS A 393 14.85 44.33 7.02
CA LYS A 393 14.95 43.15 7.88
C LYS A 393 16.17 43.17 8.77
N THR A 394 15.99 42.77 10.00
CA THR A 394 17.05 42.65 11.00
C THR A 394 17.70 41.26 10.94
N LYS A 395 18.81 41.03 11.65
CA LYS A 395 19.44 39.72 11.80
C LYS A 395 18.51 38.76 12.54
N GLU A 396 17.69 39.26 13.44
CA GLU A 396 16.68 38.49 14.18
C GLU A 396 15.56 37.98 13.25
N ASP A 397 15.15 38.77 12.26
CA ASP A 397 14.15 38.35 11.27
C ASP A 397 14.67 37.14 10.43
N TYR A 398 15.95 37.16 10.03
CA TYR A 398 16.58 36.05 9.31
C TYR A 398 16.79 34.85 10.24
N ALA A 399 17.08 35.03 11.51
CA ALA A 399 17.18 33.96 12.49
C ALA A 399 15.81 33.29 12.71
N SER A 400 14.74 34.07 12.84
CA SER A 400 13.36 33.59 12.95
C SER A 400 12.98 32.77 11.69
N TYR A 401 13.23 33.36 10.50
CA TYR A 401 13.02 32.64 9.23
C TYR A 401 13.77 31.30 9.19
N ALA A 402 15.01 31.27 9.68
CA ALA A 402 15.81 30.04 9.70
C ALA A 402 15.19 29.00 10.63
N VAL A 403 14.71 29.38 11.80
CA VAL A 403 14.00 28.50 12.74
C VAL A 403 12.73 27.93 12.09
N ASP A 404 11.90 28.78 11.51
CA ASP A 404 10.63 28.42 10.89
C ASP A 404 10.82 27.45 9.70
N ASN A 405 11.96 27.60 8.99
CA ASN A 405 12.32 26.76 7.84
C ASN A 405 13.32 25.65 8.17
N ARG A 406 13.60 25.40 9.46
CA ARG A 406 14.52 24.35 9.94
C ARG A 406 15.91 24.44 9.33
N ILE A 407 16.41 25.65 9.19
CA ILE A 407 17.76 25.96 8.73
C ILE A 407 18.70 25.97 9.93
N ASN A 408 19.73 25.12 9.92
CA ASN A 408 20.61 24.92 11.07
C ASN A 408 21.61 26.05 11.26
N ARG A 409 21.91 26.84 10.21
CA ARG A 409 22.97 27.79 10.19
C ARG A 409 22.59 29.01 9.35
N VAL A 410 22.84 30.22 9.90
CA VAL A 410 22.74 31.48 9.17
C VAL A 410 24.12 32.13 9.14
N GLU A 411 24.61 32.47 7.96
CA GLU A 411 25.87 33.22 7.74
C GLU A 411 25.54 34.57 7.10
N PHE A 412 26.08 35.65 7.67
CA PHE A 412 25.99 36.98 7.07
C PHE A 412 27.31 37.31 6.39
N ILE A 413 27.25 37.71 5.12
CA ILE A 413 28.42 38.12 4.35
C ILE A 413 28.21 39.60 3.97
N GLU A 414 28.86 40.44 4.75
CA GLU A 414 28.82 41.90 4.65
C GLU A 414 30.18 42.37 4.10
N GLU A 415 30.25 43.60 3.56
CA GLU A 415 31.54 44.20 3.13
C GLU A 415 32.50 44.41 4.29
#